data_6d73a66dbc908938ca9442ebda21bd9f
#
_entry.id   6d73a66dbc908938ca9442ebda21bd9f
#
_cell.length_a   1.000
_cell.length_b   1.000
_cell.length_c   1.000
_cell.angle_alpha   90.00
_cell.angle_beta   90.00
_cell.angle_gamma   90.00
#
_symmetry.space_group_name_H-M   'P 1'
#
loop_
_entity.id
_entity.type
_entity.pdbx_description
1 polymer ?
#
loop_
_entity_poly.entity_id
_entity_poly.type
_entity_poly.pdbx_seq_one_letter_code
_entity_poly.pdbx_strand_id
1 'polypeptide(L)'
;MTVVGFGLMLAIAVHSRNEALNRLSQEYTITDDGKPRHIRFESMPVGEAEQTVGMYLRYNAMAQYEESGKNLSDDLAKQVPFDTMQADFENGNYPKEVLVHGFKTLSEDEYGEEKSQYDNHATLLGYSSYKVVQVSLDEEWPDETKENVTRQYAVGRSRKSWKIFEITEK
;
A
#
# COMPACT_ATOMS: atom_id res chain seq x y z
N MET A 1 -3.59 -41.65 4.95
CA MET A 1 -4.23 -40.97 3.79
C MET A 1 -4.36 -39.46 4.10
N THR A 2 -3.26 -38.73 4.19
CA THR A 2 -3.26 -37.30 4.67
C THR A 2 -2.24 -36.41 3.95
N VAL A 3 -1.72 -36.80 2.79
CA VAL A 3 -0.68 -36.03 2.07
C VAL A 3 -1.27 -35.11 1.00
N VAL A 4 -2.48 -35.36 0.54
CA VAL A 4 -3.10 -34.62 -0.58
C VAL A 4 -3.60 -33.21 -0.16
N GLY A 5 -4.02 -33.04 1.11
CA GLY A 5 -4.54 -31.75 1.58
C GLY A 5 -3.50 -30.65 1.73
N PHE A 6 -2.26 -30.98 2.11
CA PHE A 6 -1.20 -30.01 2.30
C PHE A 6 -0.66 -29.45 0.97
N GLY A 7 -0.59 -30.29 -0.07
CA GLY A 7 -0.15 -29.85 -1.39
C GLY A 7 -1.14 -28.90 -2.06
N LEU A 8 -2.43 -29.10 -1.87
CA LEU A 8 -3.47 -28.24 -2.45
C LEU A 8 -3.51 -26.85 -1.79
N MET A 9 -3.39 -26.77 -0.46
CA MET A 9 -3.32 -25.48 0.26
C MET A 9 -2.06 -24.69 -0.10
N LEU A 10 -0.93 -25.37 -0.24
CA LEU A 10 0.32 -24.70 -0.65
C LEU A 10 0.22 -24.18 -2.08
N ALA A 11 -0.37 -24.93 -2.99
CA ALA A 11 -0.57 -24.53 -4.38
C ALA A 11 -1.51 -23.32 -4.50
N ILE A 12 -2.60 -23.27 -3.73
CA ILE A 12 -3.53 -22.14 -3.71
C ILE A 12 -2.84 -20.89 -3.15
N ALA A 13 -2.07 -21.02 -2.06
CA ALA A 13 -1.34 -19.89 -1.47
C ALA A 13 -0.28 -19.34 -2.42
N VAL A 14 0.46 -20.20 -3.11
CA VAL A 14 1.47 -19.79 -4.11
C VAL A 14 0.81 -19.15 -5.33
N HIS A 15 -0.32 -19.68 -5.79
CA HIS A 15 -1.05 -19.11 -6.93
C HIS A 15 -1.58 -17.71 -6.60
N SER A 16 -2.24 -17.53 -5.46
CA SER A 16 -2.73 -16.23 -4.99
C SER A 16 -1.61 -15.21 -4.81
N ARG A 17 -0.46 -15.63 -4.28
CA ARG A 17 0.71 -14.78 -4.15
C ARG A 17 1.27 -14.36 -5.51
N ASN A 18 1.37 -15.29 -6.45
CA ASN A 18 1.87 -15.01 -7.79
C ASN A 18 0.92 -14.06 -8.56
N GLU A 19 -0.39 -14.19 -8.39
CA GLU A 19 -1.35 -13.25 -8.97
C GLU A 19 -1.20 -11.85 -8.39
N ALA A 20 -1.03 -11.71 -7.07
CA ALA A 20 -0.82 -10.42 -6.42
C ALA A 20 0.50 -9.78 -6.90
N LEU A 21 1.58 -10.55 -6.98
CA LEU A 21 2.87 -10.08 -7.48
C LEU A 21 2.79 -9.68 -8.95
N ASN A 22 2.11 -10.47 -9.79
CA ASN A 22 1.92 -10.15 -11.20
C ASN A 22 1.13 -8.84 -11.38
N ARG A 23 0.09 -8.62 -10.55
CA ARG A 23 -0.66 -7.35 -10.55
C ARG A 23 0.22 -6.16 -10.18
N LEU A 24 1.06 -6.31 -9.17
CA LEU A 24 1.96 -5.24 -8.73
C LEU A 24 3.11 -4.99 -9.72
N SER A 25 3.58 -6.03 -10.44
CA SER A 25 4.66 -5.89 -11.42
C SER A 25 4.25 -5.24 -12.74
N GLN A 26 2.94 -5.15 -13.01
CA GLN A 26 2.47 -4.48 -14.21
C GLN A 26 2.67 -2.97 -14.07
N GLU A 27 3.18 -2.35 -15.11
CA GLU A 27 3.14 -0.91 -15.29
C GLU A 27 1.72 -0.51 -15.68
N TYR A 28 1.15 0.48 -14.97
CA TYR A 28 -0.19 0.96 -15.26
C TYR A 28 -0.14 2.37 -15.79
N THR A 29 -0.76 2.54 -16.93
CA THR A 29 -1.05 3.85 -17.50
C THR A 29 -2.55 4.09 -17.39
N ILE A 30 -2.94 5.15 -16.70
CA ILE A 30 -4.33 5.59 -16.64
C ILE A 30 -4.48 6.77 -17.60
N THR A 31 -5.52 6.70 -18.43
CA THR A 31 -5.87 7.74 -19.39
C THR A 31 -7.35 8.09 -19.24
N ASP A 32 -7.81 8.31 -18.02
CA ASP A 32 -9.23 8.49 -17.77
C ASP A 32 -9.74 9.82 -18.33
N ASP A 33 -9.08 10.90 -18.01
CA ASP A 33 -9.39 12.24 -18.53
C ASP A 33 -8.47 12.70 -19.68
N GLY A 34 -7.80 11.76 -20.33
CA GLY A 34 -6.77 12.04 -21.33
C GLY A 34 -5.40 12.39 -20.73
N LYS A 35 -5.22 12.29 -19.41
CA LYS A 35 -3.96 12.54 -18.71
C LYS A 35 -3.35 11.21 -18.29
N PRO A 36 -2.17 10.84 -18.79
CA PRO A 36 -1.52 9.58 -18.41
C PRO A 36 -1.08 9.62 -16.96
N ARG A 37 -1.22 8.51 -16.27
CA ARG A 37 -0.72 8.29 -14.92
C ARG A 37 -0.03 6.93 -14.86
N HIS A 38 1.19 6.90 -14.38
CA HIS A 38 2.00 5.71 -14.29
C HIS A 38 2.37 5.39 -12.85
N ILE A 39 2.43 4.10 -12.53
CA ILE A 39 3.12 3.62 -11.35
C ILE A 39 4.01 2.43 -11.73
N ARG A 40 5.25 2.46 -11.27
CA ARG A 40 6.21 1.38 -11.47
C ARG A 40 6.80 0.94 -10.13
N PHE A 41 7.13 -0.34 -10.04
CA PHE A 41 7.79 -0.92 -8.87
C PHE A 41 9.15 -1.47 -9.29
N GLU A 42 10.24 -0.89 -8.75
CA GLU A 42 11.60 -1.43 -8.94
C GLU A 42 11.81 -2.67 -8.08
N SER A 43 11.19 -2.70 -6.90
CA SER A 43 11.24 -3.84 -5.98
C SER A 43 9.84 -4.26 -5.57
N MET A 44 9.60 -5.56 -5.60
CA MET A 44 8.28 -6.12 -5.31
C MET A 44 8.09 -6.37 -3.82
N PRO A 45 6.88 -6.12 -3.28
CA PRO A 45 6.57 -6.43 -1.89
C PRO A 45 6.63 -7.95 -1.63
N VAL A 46 7.27 -8.36 -0.54
CA VAL A 46 7.54 -9.78 -0.25
C VAL A 46 6.53 -10.39 0.71
N GLY A 47 6.03 -9.62 1.66
CA GLY A 47 5.10 -10.08 2.69
C GLY A 47 3.69 -9.51 2.54
N GLU A 48 2.71 -10.10 3.24
CA GLU A 48 1.30 -9.67 3.16
C GLU A 48 1.10 -8.20 3.56
N ALA A 49 1.83 -7.71 4.56
CA ALA A 49 1.78 -6.30 4.97
C ALA A 49 2.33 -5.38 3.86
N GLU A 50 3.47 -5.73 3.26
CA GLU A 50 4.05 -4.97 2.14
C GLU A 50 3.14 -5.01 0.91
N GLN A 51 2.53 -6.17 0.61
CA GLN A 51 1.56 -6.31 -0.47
C GLN A 51 0.32 -5.42 -0.27
N THR A 52 -0.17 -5.30 0.98
CA THR A 52 -1.28 -4.39 1.31
C THR A 52 -0.91 -2.95 0.99
N VAL A 53 0.30 -2.51 1.35
CA VAL A 53 0.80 -1.16 1.02
C VAL A 53 0.98 -1.00 -0.48
N GLY A 54 1.55 -1.98 -1.17
CA GLY A 54 1.73 -1.95 -2.62
C GLY A 54 0.40 -1.82 -3.37
N MET A 55 -0.64 -2.53 -2.94
CA MET A 55 -1.99 -2.42 -3.52
C MET A 55 -2.62 -1.05 -3.25
N TYR A 56 -2.45 -0.50 -2.05
CA TYR A 56 -2.90 0.85 -1.72
C TYR A 56 -2.27 1.89 -2.64
N LEU A 57 -0.96 1.87 -2.80
CA LEU A 57 -0.22 2.78 -3.68
C LEU A 57 -0.67 2.66 -5.13
N ARG A 58 -0.81 1.44 -5.60
CA ARG A 58 -1.27 1.15 -6.96
C ARG A 58 -2.65 1.72 -7.23
N TYR A 59 -3.63 1.44 -6.36
CA TYR A 59 -4.99 1.94 -6.55
C TYR A 59 -5.05 3.46 -6.47
N ASN A 60 -4.26 4.10 -5.60
CA ASN A 60 -4.15 5.56 -5.57
C ASN A 60 -3.60 6.11 -6.90
N ALA A 61 -2.52 5.52 -7.41
CA ALA A 61 -1.95 5.94 -8.69
C ALA A 61 -2.91 5.69 -9.87
N MET A 62 -3.87 4.79 -9.72
CA MET A 62 -4.91 4.50 -10.70
C MET A 62 -6.20 5.31 -10.47
N ALA A 63 -6.22 6.27 -9.56
CA ALA A 63 -7.41 6.99 -9.12
C ALA A 63 -8.61 6.07 -8.77
N GLN A 64 -8.32 4.83 -8.37
CA GLN A 64 -9.30 3.85 -7.91
C GLN A 64 -9.45 3.96 -6.39
N TYR A 65 -9.96 5.10 -5.92
CA TYR A 65 -9.96 5.45 -4.50
C TYR A 65 -10.85 4.56 -3.64
N GLU A 66 -11.95 4.04 -4.19
CA GLU A 66 -12.77 3.04 -3.50
C GLU A 66 -11.99 1.76 -3.21
N GLU A 67 -11.24 1.25 -4.21
CA GLU A 67 -10.40 0.05 -4.05
C GLU A 67 -9.20 0.33 -3.14
N SER A 68 -8.65 1.54 -3.21
CA SER A 68 -7.59 1.99 -2.31
C SER A 68 -8.06 1.97 -0.86
N GLY A 69 -9.25 2.50 -0.58
CA GLY A 69 -9.85 2.53 0.75
C GLY A 69 -10.04 1.15 1.37
N LYS A 70 -10.25 0.12 0.56
CA LYS A 70 -10.35 -1.27 1.06
C LYS A 70 -9.07 -1.81 1.69
N ASN A 71 -7.93 -1.18 1.48
CA ASN A 71 -6.66 -1.51 2.12
C ASN A 71 -6.45 -0.79 3.46
N LEU A 72 -7.29 0.18 3.78
CA LEU A 72 -7.24 0.96 5.02
C LEU A 72 -8.13 0.35 6.11
N SER A 73 -7.84 0.68 7.37
CA SER A 73 -8.80 0.52 8.45
C SER A 73 -9.99 1.46 8.23
N ASP A 74 -11.15 1.10 8.78
CA ASP A 74 -12.36 1.91 8.61
C ASP A 74 -12.20 3.34 9.15
N ASP A 75 -11.39 3.51 10.22
CA ASP A 75 -11.15 4.81 10.80
C ASP A 75 -10.17 5.65 9.97
N LEU A 76 -9.12 5.04 9.42
CA LEU A 76 -8.20 5.75 8.54
C LEU A 76 -8.88 6.09 7.21
N ALA A 77 -9.70 5.20 6.66
CA ALA A 77 -10.44 5.45 5.42
C ALA A 77 -11.35 6.67 5.49
N LYS A 78 -11.90 6.99 6.68
CA LYS A 78 -12.70 8.21 6.91
C LYS A 78 -11.86 9.49 6.99
N GLN A 79 -10.56 9.37 7.27
CA GLN A 79 -9.65 10.50 7.41
C GLN A 79 -8.93 10.84 6.10
N VAL A 80 -8.76 9.86 5.21
CA VAL A 80 -8.15 10.10 3.90
C VAL A 80 -9.11 10.90 3.03
N PRO A 81 -8.69 12.07 2.50
CA PRO A 81 -9.56 12.96 1.75
C PRO A 81 -9.75 12.50 0.30
N PHE A 82 -10.35 11.33 0.08
CA PHE A 82 -10.52 10.75 -1.25
C PHE A 82 -11.28 11.66 -2.23
N ASP A 83 -12.26 12.43 -1.74
CA ASP A 83 -12.98 13.39 -2.57
C ASP A 83 -12.06 14.51 -3.07
N THR A 84 -11.15 14.99 -2.23
CA THR A 84 -10.12 15.97 -2.63
C THR A 84 -9.14 15.35 -3.61
N MET A 85 -8.68 14.12 -3.37
CA MET A 85 -7.79 13.40 -4.27
C MET A 85 -8.44 13.17 -5.64
N GLN A 86 -9.74 12.90 -5.67
CA GLN A 86 -10.49 12.76 -6.92
C GLN A 86 -10.58 14.11 -7.67
N ALA A 87 -10.86 15.20 -6.96
CA ALA A 87 -10.90 16.54 -7.55
C ALA A 87 -9.51 16.96 -8.06
N ASP A 88 -8.44 16.66 -7.34
CA ASP A 88 -7.06 16.91 -7.77
C ASP A 88 -6.73 16.10 -9.02
N PHE A 89 -7.15 14.85 -9.09
CA PHE A 89 -6.99 14.02 -10.28
C PHE A 89 -7.71 14.65 -11.50
N GLU A 90 -8.97 15.02 -11.36
CA GLU A 90 -9.78 15.64 -12.42
C GLU A 90 -9.17 16.97 -12.90
N ASN A 91 -8.57 17.73 -12.00
CA ASN A 91 -7.88 18.99 -12.31
C ASN A 91 -6.44 18.81 -12.81
N GLY A 92 -5.92 17.57 -12.83
CA GLY A 92 -4.55 17.28 -13.23
C GLY A 92 -3.48 17.67 -12.21
N ASN A 93 -3.85 17.89 -10.97
CA ASN A 93 -2.95 18.19 -9.85
C ASN A 93 -2.62 16.90 -9.10
N TYR A 94 -1.86 16.01 -9.74
CA TYR A 94 -1.46 14.73 -9.19
C TYR A 94 -0.11 14.30 -9.80
N PRO A 95 0.64 13.40 -9.15
CA PRO A 95 1.86 12.87 -9.75
C PRO A 95 1.55 12.13 -11.06
N LYS A 96 2.20 12.52 -12.14
CA LYS A 96 2.06 11.86 -13.45
C LYS A 96 2.80 10.53 -13.51
N GLU A 97 3.84 10.37 -12.68
CA GLU A 97 4.60 9.13 -12.54
C GLU A 97 4.96 8.93 -11.06
N VAL A 98 4.81 7.69 -10.58
CA VAL A 98 5.23 7.26 -9.26
C VAL A 98 6.18 6.08 -9.43
N LEU A 99 7.42 6.22 -8.96
CA LEU A 99 8.42 5.15 -8.98
C LEU A 99 8.65 4.66 -7.54
N VAL A 100 8.20 3.45 -7.24
CA VAL A 100 8.41 2.81 -5.94
C VAL A 100 9.74 2.07 -5.97
N HIS A 101 10.74 2.58 -5.25
CA HIS A 101 12.07 1.98 -5.18
C HIS A 101 12.07 0.68 -4.37
N GLY A 102 11.32 0.64 -3.26
CA GLY A 102 11.25 -0.57 -2.47
C GLY A 102 10.40 -0.46 -1.22
N PHE A 103 10.23 -1.64 -0.62
CA PHE A 103 9.52 -1.87 0.63
C PHE A 103 10.49 -2.41 1.66
N LYS A 104 10.42 -1.91 2.88
CA LYS A 104 11.19 -2.41 4.00
C LYS A 104 10.28 -2.57 5.22
N THR A 105 10.10 -3.78 5.67
CA THR A 105 9.48 -4.02 6.98
C THR A 105 10.49 -3.67 8.07
N LEU A 106 10.17 -2.67 8.88
CA LEU A 106 11.03 -2.16 9.95
C LEU A 106 10.99 -3.07 11.17
N SER A 107 12.12 -3.15 11.87
CA SER A 107 12.22 -3.73 13.22
C SER A 107 11.72 -2.72 14.27
N GLU A 108 11.43 -3.19 15.47
CA GLU A 108 10.99 -2.31 16.58
C GLU A 108 12.00 -1.23 16.92
N ASP A 109 13.29 -1.52 16.78
CA ASP A 109 14.36 -0.55 17.03
C ASP A 109 14.38 0.60 15.99
N GLU A 110 13.86 0.35 14.78
CA GLU A 110 13.85 1.32 13.68
C GLU A 110 12.66 2.29 13.72
N TYR A 111 11.56 1.91 14.42
CA TYR A 111 10.40 2.80 14.63
C TYR A 111 10.07 3.01 16.11
N GLY A 112 11.06 2.84 16.98
CA GLY A 112 10.88 2.81 18.45
C GLY A 112 10.22 4.05 19.04
N GLU A 113 10.42 5.22 18.44
CA GLU A 113 9.79 6.46 18.91
C GLU A 113 8.27 6.44 18.73
N GLU A 114 7.77 5.84 17.66
CA GLU A 114 6.35 5.72 17.36
C GLU A 114 5.71 4.43 17.92
N LYS A 115 6.51 3.52 18.48
CA LYS A 115 6.03 2.21 18.94
C LYS A 115 4.82 2.30 19.87
N SER A 116 4.89 3.17 20.87
CA SER A 116 3.80 3.33 21.85
C SER A 116 2.50 3.81 21.20
N GLN A 117 2.60 4.66 20.19
CA GLN A 117 1.45 5.15 19.41
C GLN A 117 0.85 4.00 18.59
N TYR A 118 1.68 3.26 17.87
CA TYR A 118 1.22 2.11 17.06
C TYR A 118 0.61 1.00 17.92
N ASP A 119 1.23 0.66 19.08
CA ASP A 119 0.70 -0.34 20.02
C ASP A 119 -0.69 0.03 20.53
N ASN A 120 -0.86 1.29 20.94
CA ASN A 120 -2.15 1.79 21.42
C ASN A 120 -3.21 1.78 20.32
N HIS A 121 -2.86 2.27 19.14
CA HIS A 121 -3.79 2.35 17.99
C HIS A 121 -4.18 0.94 17.51
N ALA A 122 -3.22 0.04 17.34
CA ALA A 122 -3.48 -1.35 16.97
C ALA A 122 -4.39 -2.06 17.99
N THR A 123 -4.18 -1.81 19.27
CA THR A 123 -5.01 -2.36 20.35
C THR A 123 -6.43 -1.85 20.28
N LEU A 124 -6.64 -0.55 20.09
CA LEU A 124 -7.96 0.07 19.95
C LEU A 124 -8.74 -0.51 18.74
N LEU A 125 -8.05 -0.79 17.65
CA LEU A 125 -8.64 -1.38 16.45
C LEU A 125 -8.79 -2.91 16.52
N GLY A 126 -8.33 -3.55 17.61
CA GLY A 126 -8.46 -4.99 17.83
C GLY A 126 -7.55 -5.84 16.92
N TYR A 127 -6.42 -5.29 16.43
CA TYR A 127 -5.45 -6.04 15.68
C TYR A 127 -4.63 -6.97 16.58
N SER A 128 -4.46 -8.21 16.12
CA SER A 128 -3.68 -9.23 16.86
C SER A 128 -2.17 -9.02 16.77
N SER A 129 -1.72 -8.34 15.77
CA SER A 129 -0.34 -7.94 15.50
C SER A 129 -0.30 -6.85 14.44
N TYR A 130 0.81 -6.15 14.32
CA TYR A 130 1.05 -5.21 13.23
C TYR A 130 2.49 -5.29 12.73
N LYS A 131 2.74 -4.66 11.59
CA LYS A 131 4.06 -4.40 11.03
C LYS A 131 4.13 -2.96 10.58
N VAL A 132 5.32 -2.38 10.61
CA VAL A 132 5.59 -1.06 10.04
C VAL A 132 6.36 -1.27 8.74
N VAL A 133 5.81 -0.79 7.64
CA VAL A 133 6.40 -0.91 6.32
C VAL A 133 6.84 0.48 5.86
N GLN A 134 8.12 0.65 5.64
CA GLN A 134 8.67 1.86 5.02
C GLN A 134 8.73 1.68 3.51
N VAL A 135 8.32 2.72 2.80
CA VAL A 135 8.38 2.78 1.33
C VAL A 135 9.14 4.03 0.93
N SER A 136 10.11 3.86 0.03
CA SER A 136 10.79 4.96 -0.64
C SER A 136 10.28 5.05 -2.07
N LEU A 137 9.89 6.24 -2.50
CA LEU A 137 9.34 6.47 -3.82
C LEU A 137 9.70 7.85 -4.35
N ASP A 138 9.70 7.99 -5.67
CA ASP A 138 9.77 9.28 -6.36
C ASP A 138 8.41 9.60 -6.95
N GLU A 139 7.96 10.83 -6.78
CA GLU A 139 6.75 11.39 -7.39
C GLU A 139 7.17 12.44 -8.42
N GLU A 140 6.79 12.26 -9.69
CA GLU A 140 6.98 13.25 -10.74
C GLU A 140 5.67 13.96 -11.02
N TRP A 141 5.66 15.28 -10.83
CA TRP A 141 4.48 16.13 -10.99
C TRP A 141 4.31 16.66 -12.42
N PRO A 142 3.14 17.20 -12.78
CA PRO A 142 2.88 17.72 -14.13
C PRO A 142 3.80 18.85 -14.57
N ASP A 143 4.35 19.62 -13.65
CA ASP A 143 5.34 20.69 -13.89
C ASP A 143 6.78 20.18 -14.00
N GLU A 144 6.96 18.85 -14.09
CA GLU A 144 8.25 18.15 -14.14
C GLU A 144 9.07 18.21 -12.85
N THR A 145 8.53 18.73 -11.77
CA THR A 145 9.18 18.61 -10.46
C THR A 145 9.18 17.15 -10.00
N LYS A 146 10.27 16.76 -9.30
CA LYS A 146 10.44 15.43 -8.75
C LYS A 146 10.64 15.53 -7.26
N GLU A 147 9.88 14.77 -6.51
CA GLU A 147 9.96 14.66 -5.07
C GLU A 147 10.34 13.24 -4.66
N ASN A 148 11.39 13.12 -3.84
CA ASN A 148 11.73 11.87 -3.19
C ASN A 148 11.00 11.82 -1.84
N VAL A 149 10.14 10.84 -1.67
CA VAL A 149 9.28 10.72 -0.50
C VAL A 149 9.57 9.40 0.20
N THR A 150 9.68 9.45 1.51
CA THR A 150 9.70 8.25 2.36
C THR A 150 8.47 8.26 3.25
N ARG A 151 7.66 7.20 3.18
CA ARG A 151 6.45 7.04 4.00
C ARG A 151 6.54 5.75 4.81
N GLN A 152 6.02 5.81 6.02
CA GLN A 152 5.83 4.65 6.87
C GLN A 152 4.35 4.32 6.97
N TYR A 153 4.04 3.04 6.87
CA TYR A 153 2.69 2.50 6.93
C TYR A 153 2.62 1.50 8.07
N ALA A 154 1.83 1.81 9.10
CA ALA A 154 1.52 0.82 10.13
C ALA A 154 0.35 -0.07 9.65
N VAL A 155 0.60 -1.35 9.53
CA VAL A 155 -0.30 -2.33 8.92
C VAL A 155 -0.67 -3.38 9.95
N GLY A 156 -1.94 -3.40 10.35
CA GLY A 156 -2.48 -4.29 11.36
C GLY A 156 -3.10 -5.55 10.76
N ARG A 157 -2.97 -6.68 11.48
CA ARG A 157 -3.55 -7.96 11.09
C ARG A 157 -4.85 -8.20 11.83
N SER A 158 -5.95 -8.26 11.08
CA SER A 158 -7.21 -8.83 11.53
C SER A 158 -7.26 -10.34 11.24
N ARG A 159 -8.35 -11.02 11.65
CA ARG A 159 -8.53 -12.45 11.38
C ARG A 159 -8.52 -12.81 9.89
N LYS A 160 -8.87 -11.87 9.00
CA LYS A 160 -9.11 -12.13 7.58
C LYS A 160 -8.19 -11.37 6.64
N SER A 161 -7.57 -10.27 7.09
CA SER A 161 -6.83 -9.36 6.21
C SER A 161 -5.85 -8.50 6.98
N TRP A 162 -4.91 -7.92 6.24
CA TRP A 162 -4.08 -6.83 6.68
C TRP A 162 -4.70 -5.50 6.27
N LYS A 163 -4.61 -4.49 7.13
CA LYS A 163 -5.15 -3.15 6.92
C LYS A 163 -4.15 -2.10 7.37
N ILE A 164 -3.93 -1.09 6.54
CA ILE A 164 -3.17 0.10 6.93
C ILE A 164 -4.03 0.89 7.92
N PHE A 165 -3.49 1.18 9.09
CA PHE A 165 -4.20 1.95 10.11
C PHE A 165 -3.52 3.28 10.44
N GLU A 166 -2.30 3.49 9.96
CA GLU A 166 -1.59 4.76 10.09
C GLU A 166 -0.61 4.97 8.95
N ILE A 167 -0.46 6.21 8.50
CA ILE A 167 0.48 6.63 7.46
C ILE A 167 1.22 7.85 7.97
N THR A 168 2.56 7.80 7.95
CA THR A 168 3.43 8.89 8.39
C THR A 168 4.46 9.19 7.31
N GLU A 169 4.64 10.45 6.98
CA GLU A 169 5.72 10.91 6.10
C GLU A 169 6.99 11.18 6.91
N LYS A 170 8.16 10.84 6.36
CA LYS A 170 9.47 10.92 7.02
C LYS A 170 10.44 11.80 6.24
#